data_f6e09fdd6cb6f2c3364aa4f04da8040f
#
_entry.id   f6e09fdd6cb6f2c3364aa4f04da8040f
#
_cell.length_a   1.000
_cell.length_b   1.000
_cell.length_c   1.000
_cell.angle_alpha   90.00
_cell.angle_beta   90.00
_cell.angle_gamma   90.00
#
_symmetry.space_group_name_H-M   'P 1'
#
loop_
_entity.id
_entity.type
_entity.pdbx_description
1 polymer ?
#
loop_
_entity_poly.entity_id
_entity_poly.type
_entity_poly.pdbx_seq_one_letter_code
_entity_poly.pdbx_strand_id
1 'polypeptide(L)'
;MFIYHFLAVLLAVSSTALAQDNPKCQGLRTRRSAHSLSPEDWQRIGDVLSKLHEDGVISRFAKSHQALFEQVHGATAFFPFHRRFVLELENMGREIDPEFTVPFWDSTLDYDNPAGSPVLRRESIGGNGSGPDRCQLEGIQGDWTMDFPDRHCLRRDFNQGDSIEPWVPAEVISSYIQSDSRLSRFGEHIEYGIHGVVHLGLGGDAATRYAPNDFFFFMHHANIDRLWWLWQNSAGSMLAYDGNGPNGEATLEDPMPQTGDVDLGGGSVRSAMVIGYNGMCYTYDSVPDPPSQYPGDGNNSDNNNGNGNSNGNDSDPNREINSRKMQIFSGSSNSAGNAKEMIRIRQAFAQQDVLRDYFPRSALLGVPTREEIMVQFTNSTTGPPCECGAPRRILSYPARMSRMWIDMHGFNNTLVEQVYQEACHLIDLLNNSSYSSPY
;
A
#
# COMPACT_ATOMS: atom_id res chain seq x y z
N MET A 1 79.60 -11.05 -2.14
CA MET A 1 78.57 -10.37 -2.93
C MET A 1 77.36 -11.28 -2.93
N PHE A 2 76.44 -11.08 -1.95
CA PHE A 2 75.28 -11.95 -1.78
C PHE A 2 74.07 -11.24 -2.37
N ILE A 3 73.43 -11.87 -3.36
CA ILE A 3 72.20 -11.37 -4.03
C ILE A 3 71.02 -11.98 -3.27
N TYR A 4 70.26 -11.13 -2.59
CA TYR A 4 68.99 -11.50 -1.98
C TYR A 4 67.88 -11.41 -3.04
N HIS A 5 67.24 -12.55 -3.35
CA HIS A 5 66.02 -12.57 -4.14
C HIS A 5 64.85 -12.38 -3.21
N PHE A 6 64.16 -11.26 -3.33
CA PHE A 6 62.85 -11.04 -2.70
C PHE A 6 61.76 -11.70 -3.56
N LEU A 7 61.18 -12.75 -3.04
CA LEU A 7 60.00 -13.38 -3.63
C LEU A 7 58.78 -12.58 -3.11
N ALA A 8 58.15 -11.76 -3.95
CA ALA A 8 56.86 -11.10 -3.63
C ALA A 8 55.73 -12.11 -3.86
N VAL A 9 55.16 -12.61 -2.76
CA VAL A 9 53.91 -13.39 -2.81
C VAL A 9 52.73 -12.43 -2.92
N LEU A 10 52.15 -12.36 -4.11
CA LEU A 10 50.85 -11.68 -4.32
C LEU A 10 49.73 -12.57 -3.73
N LEU A 11 49.24 -12.23 -2.55
CA LEU A 11 47.97 -12.74 -2.02
C LEU A 11 46.82 -12.12 -2.82
N ALA A 12 46.30 -12.87 -3.77
CA ALA A 12 45.02 -12.54 -4.39
C ALA A 12 43.90 -12.76 -3.34
N VAL A 13 43.44 -11.68 -2.74
CA VAL A 13 42.23 -11.72 -1.92
C VAL A 13 41.06 -11.85 -2.89
N SER A 14 40.60 -13.08 -3.10
CA SER A 14 39.34 -13.35 -3.78
C SER A 14 38.22 -12.83 -2.86
N SER A 15 37.65 -11.68 -3.18
CA SER A 15 36.42 -11.21 -2.59
C SER A 15 35.31 -12.16 -3.05
N THR A 16 35.06 -13.23 -2.32
CA THR A 16 33.79 -13.94 -2.42
C THR A 16 32.73 -12.99 -1.88
N ALA A 17 31.98 -12.38 -2.78
CA ALA A 17 30.72 -11.77 -2.40
C ALA A 17 29.92 -12.88 -1.70
N LEU A 18 29.76 -12.78 -0.39
CA LEU A 18 28.84 -13.64 0.35
C LEU A 18 27.48 -13.42 -0.29
N ALA A 19 26.91 -14.45 -0.88
CA ALA A 19 25.53 -14.44 -1.31
C ALA A 19 24.71 -14.01 -0.09
N GLN A 20 23.96 -12.92 -0.21
CA GLN A 20 23.13 -12.44 0.87
C GLN A 20 22.00 -13.46 1.02
N ASP A 21 22.06 -14.25 2.10
CA ASP A 21 21.02 -15.21 2.42
C ASP A 21 19.71 -14.44 2.63
N ASN A 22 18.71 -14.71 1.79
CA ASN A 22 17.34 -14.20 1.94
C ASN A 22 16.45 -15.32 2.48
N PRO A 23 16.44 -15.56 3.81
CA PRO A 23 15.78 -16.71 4.39
C PRO A 23 14.28 -16.65 4.14
N LYS A 24 13.74 -17.72 3.55
CA LYS A 24 12.32 -17.91 3.35
C LYS A 24 11.62 -18.20 4.68
N CYS A 25 10.45 -17.63 4.88
CA CYS A 25 9.60 -17.92 6.04
C CYS A 25 9.11 -19.36 6.03
N GLN A 26 9.10 -20.02 7.18
CA GLN A 26 8.58 -21.40 7.32
C GLN A 26 7.06 -21.45 7.34
N GLY A 27 6.40 -20.32 7.65
CA GLY A 27 4.96 -20.15 7.64
C GLY A 27 4.61 -18.67 7.54
N LEU A 28 3.41 -18.38 7.06
CA LEU A 28 2.91 -17.03 6.91
C LEU A 28 1.67 -16.83 7.80
N ARG A 29 1.59 -15.70 8.47
CA ARG A 29 0.37 -15.24 9.13
C ARG A 29 -0.44 -14.41 8.16
N THR A 30 -1.76 -14.54 8.21
CA THR A 30 -2.66 -13.79 7.33
C THR A 30 -3.20 -12.57 8.06
N ARG A 31 -2.90 -11.37 7.57
CA ARG A 31 -3.56 -10.13 7.94
C ARG A 31 -4.94 -10.12 7.30
N ARG A 32 -5.99 -10.05 8.13
CA ARG A 32 -7.39 -10.09 7.68
C ARG A 32 -7.92 -8.69 7.42
N SER A 33 -8.92 -8.58 6.54
CA SER A 33 -9.66 -7.34 6.37
C SER A 33 -10.37 -6.94 7.66
N ALA A 34 -10.19 -5.69 8.09
CA ALA A 34 -10.88 -5.13 9.26
C ALA A 34 -12.41 -5.22 9.14
N HIS A 35 -12.95 -5.19 7.90
CA HIS A 35 -14.38 -5.35 7.64
C HIS A 35 -14.90 -6.77 7.93
N SER A 36 -14.01 -7.76 8.02
CA SER A 36 -14.39 -9.16 8.25
C SER A 36 -14.26 -9.60 9.71
N LEU A 37 -13.78 -8.74 10.59
CA LEU A 37 -13.55 -9.08 11.98
C LEU A 37 -14.86 -9.12 12.76
N SER A 38 -14.99 -10.15 13.62
CA SER A 38 -16.08 -10.25 14.58
C SER A 38 -15.84 -9.35 15.81
N PRO A 39 -16.86 -9.07 16.62
CA PRO A 39 -16.69 -8.37 17.88
C PRO A 39 -15.65 -9.03 18.82
N GLU A 40 -15.57 -10.37 18.82
CA GLU A 40 -14.62 -11.14 19.59
C GLU A 40 -13.17 -10.94 19.07
N ASP A 41 -13.00 -10.87 17.74
CA ASP A 41 -11.70 -10.52 17.13
C ASP A 41 -11.25 -9.12 17.59
N TRP A 42 -12.16 -8.13 17.56
CA TRP A 42 -11.87 -6.77 18.00
C TRP A 42 -11.54 -6.70 19.49
N GLN A 43 -12.28 -7.43 20.34
CA GLN A 43 -11.97 -7.49 21.76
C GLN A 43 -10.56 -8.04 22.00
N ARG A 44 -10.22 -9.13 21.32
CA ARG A 44 -8.90 -9.78 21.43
C ARG A 44 -7.76 -8.85 21.01
N ILE A 45 -7.96 -8.09 19.92
CA ILE A 45 -7.02 -7.05 19.48
C ILE A 45 -6.91 -5.96 20.57
N GLY A 46 -8.04 -5.51 21.11
CA GLY A 46 -8.10 -4.50 22.19
C GLY A 46 -7.33 -4.92 23.43
N ASP A 47 -7.45 -6.18 23.85
CA ASP A 47 -6.73 -6.73 25.01
C ASP A 47 -5.20 -6.67 24.80
N VAL A 48 -4.71 -7.05 23.62
CA VAL A 48 -3.29 -6.95 23.26
C VAL A 48 -2.83 -5.48 23.24
N LEU A 49 -3.59 -4.62 22.59
CA LEU A 49 -3.25 -3.20 22.49
C LEU A 49 -3.23 -2.50 23.84
N SER A 50 -4.17 -2.84 24.74
CA SER A 50 -4.20 -2.32 26.11
C SER A 50 -2.92 -2.67 26.85
N LYS A 51 -2.45 -3.90 26.72
CA LYS A 51 -1.18 -4.31 27.34
C LYS A 51 0.03 -3.59 26.73
N LEU A 52 0.06 -3.44 25.39
CA LEU A 52 1.12 -2.68 24.72
C LEU A 52 1.11 -1.19 25.15
N HIS A 53 -0.08 -0.62 25.36
CA HIS A 53 -0.23 0.75 25.85
C HIS A 53 0.29 0.90 27.29
N GLU A 54 -0.12 0.02 28.19
CA GLU A 54 0.38 -0.03 29.59
C GLU A 54 1.91 -0.13 29.66
N ASP A 55 2.52 -0.90 28.77
CA ASP A 55 3.98 -1.08 28.69
C ASP A 55 4.68 0.08 27.93
N GLY A 56 3.94 1.13 27.54
CA GLY A 56 4.44 2.32 26.86
C GLY A 56 4.90 2.07 25.42
N VAL A 57 4.53 0.92 24.82
CA VAL A 57 4.92 0.56 23.45
C VAL A 57 4.33 1.56 22.47
N ILE A 58 3.04 1.86 22.57
CA ILE A 58 2.33 2.78 21.66
C ILE A 58 3.03 4.14 21.62
N SER A 59 3.38 4.69 22.79
CA SER A 59 4.12 5.97 22.87
C SER A 59 5.51 5.90 22.23
N ARG A 60 6.21 4.74 22.32
CA ARG A 60 7.50 4.57 21.61
C ARG A 60 7.34 4.58 20.09
N PHE A 61 6.28 3.95 19.56
CA PHE A 61 5.98 4.00 18.14
C PHE A 61 5.66 5.44 17.68
N ALA A 62 4.80 6.16 18.38
CA ALA A 62 4.47 7.55 18.07
C ALA A 62 5.71 8.46 18.07
N LYS A 63 6.58 8.30 19.06
CA LYS A 63 7.85 9.03 19.18
C LYS A 63 8.83 8.69 18.05
N SER A 64 8.99 7.40 17.72
CA SER A 64 9.83 6.96 16.60
C SER A 64 9.36 7.50 15.27
N HIS A 65 8.05 7.43 14.99
CA HIS A 65 7.47 7.95 13.76
C HIS A 65 7.69 9.46 13.62
N GLN A 66 7.47 10.24 14.69
CA GLN A 66 7.75 11.68 14.67
C GLN A 66 9.23 11.98 14.44
N ALA A 67 10.13 11.22 15.05
CA ALA A 67 11.58 11.44 14.90
C ALA A 67 12.10 11.12 13.48
N LEU A 68 11.48 10.16 12.80
CA LEU A 68 11.86 9.75 11.44
C LEU A 68 11.00 10.39 10.35
N PHE A 69 10.05 11.22 10.72
CA PHE A 69 8.97 11.68 9.85
C PHE A 69 9.45 12.17 8.48
N GLU A 70 10.45 13.05 8.44
CA GLU A 70 10.99 13.65 7.19
C GLU A 70 11.85 12.67 6.38
N GLN A 71 12.28 11.55 6.98
CA GLN A 71 13.06 10.52 6.29
C GLN A 71 12.16 9.49 5.61
N VAL A 72 10.92 9.35 6.09
CA VAL A 72 10.02 8.27 5.67
C VAL A 72 8.75 8.77 4.96
N HIS A 73 8.56 10.08 4.82
CA HIS A 73 7.48 10.70 4.05
C HIS A 73 8.05 11.57 2.92
N GLY A 74 7.37 11.55 1.75
CA GLY A 74 7.90 12.18 0.54
C GLY A 74 9.21 11.56 0.06
N ALA A 75 9.55 10.38 0.52
CA ALA A 75 10.81 9.68 0.30
C ALA A 75 10.57 8.23 -0.16
N THR A 76 11.53 7.66 -0.86
CA THR A 76 11.44 6.28 -1.36
C THR A 76 11.33 5.27 -0.22
N ALA A 77 11.84 5.58 0.98
CA ALA A 77 11.74 4.75 2.16
C ALA A 77 10.31 4.60 2.73
N PHE A 78 9.33 5.35 2.24
CA PHE A 78 7.95 5.34 2.72
C PHE A 78 7.39 3.91 2.87
N PHE A 79 7.35 3.13 1.79
CA PHE A 79 6.78 1.78 1.83
C PHE A 79 7.60 0.79 2.67
N PRO A 80 8.92 0.61 2.46
CA PRO A 80 9.65 -0.40 3.21
C PRO A 80 9.72 -0.09 4.70
N PHE A 81 9.80 1.20 5.08
CA PHE A 81 9.76 1.60 6.48
C PHE A 81 8.41 1.24 7.13
N HIS A 82 7.29 1.67 6.57
CA HIS A 82 5.97 1.43 7.16
C HIS A 82 5.59 -0.06 7.15
N ARG A 83 6.01 -0.84 6.13
CA ARG A 83 5.93 -2.30 6.13
C ARG A 83 6.58 -2.90 7.37
N ARG A 84 7.82 -2.50 7.65
CA ARG A 84 8.59 -2.99 8.80
C ARG A 84 8.01 -2.49 10.12
N PHE A 85 7.58 -1.25 10.16
CA PHE A 85 7.02 -0.61 11.33
C PHE A 85 5.72 -1.29 11.82
N VAL A 86 4.82 -1.61 10.90
CA VAL A 86 3.61 -2.39 11.21
C VAL A 86 3.97 -3.79 11.71
N LEU A 87 4.91 -4.47 11.04
CA LEU A 87 5.34 -5.81 11.45
C LEU A 87 5.94 -5.81 12.85
N GLU A 88 6.64 -4.76 13.24
CA GLU A 88 7.25 -4.71 14.57
C GLU A 88 6.20 -4.58 15.67
N LEU A 89 5.11 -3.81 15.46
CA LEU A 89 3.99 -3.83 16.40
C LEU A 89 3.38 -5.24 16.50
N GLU A 90 3.26 -5.96 15.38
CA GLU A 90 2.79 -7.35 15.40
C GLU A 90 3.74 -8.27 16.19
N ASN A 91 5.06 -8.09 16.03
CA ASN A 91 6.04 -8.87 16.77
C ASN A 91 5.85 -8.71 18.27
N MET A 92 5.76 -7.45 18.74
CA MET A 92 5.52 -7.14 20.15
C MET A 92 4.16 -7.64 20.63
N GLY A 93 3.11 -7.50 19.80
CA GLY A 93 1.78 -8.02 20.14
C GLY A 93 1.76 -9.54 20.25
N ARG A 94 2.55 -10.26 19.45
CA ARG A 94 2.67 -11.73 19.51
C ARG A 94 3.39 -12.26 20.74
N GLU A 95 4.14 -11.44 21.44
CA GLU A 95 4.67 -11.79 22.76
C GLU A 95 3.54 -11.92 23.80
N ILE A 96 2.40 -11.23 23.58
CA ILE A 96 1.21 -11.26 24.44
C ILE A 96 0.22 -12.33 23.93
N ASP A 97 -0.12 -12.27 22.63
CA ASP A 97 -1.00 -13.24 21.97
C ASP A 97 -0.33 -13.74 20.68
N PRO A 98 0.13 -15.02 20.62
CA PRO A 98 0.84 -15.58 19.45
C PRO A 98 0.08 -15.49 18.13
N GLU A 99 -1.25 -15.36 18.18
CA GLU A 99 -2.11 -15.23 16.99
C GLU A 99 -2.38 -13.76 16.60
N PHE A 100 -1.81 -12.80 17.30
CA PHE A 100 -2.01 -11.39 17.01
C PHE A 100 -1.48 -11.01 15.63
N THR A 101 -2.32 -10.37 14.84
CA THR A 101 -1.97 -9.70 13.58
C THR A 101 -2.68 -8.36 13.49
N VAL A 102 -2.04 -7.38 12.85
CA VAL A 102 -2.69 -6.11 12.52
C VAL A 102 -3.63 -6.33 11.32
N PRO A 103 -4.94 -6.10 11.44
CA PRO A 103 -5.83 -6.19 10.30
C PRO A 103 -5.57 -5.01 9.35
N PHE A 104 -5.86 -5.17 8.06
CA PHE A 104 -5.82 -4.04 7.13
C PHE A 104 -7.20 -3.42 6.95
N TRP A 105 -7.26 -2.10 6.89
CA TRP A 105 -8.48 -1.37 6.55
C TRP A 105 -8.47 -0.97 5.08
N ASP A 106 -9.20 -1.70 4.25
CA ASP A 106 -9.42 -1.30 2.86
C ASP A 106 -10.37 -0.12 2.79
N SER A 107 -9.82 1.08 2.84
CA SER A 107 -10.55 2.34 2.82
C SER A 107 -11.32 2.58 1.51
N THR A 108 -10.98 1.87 0.44
CA THR A 108 -11.72 1.96 -0.82
C THR A 108 -13.14 1.39 -0.72
N LEU A 109 -13.40 0.50 0.25
CA LEU A 109 -14.73 -0.05 0.49
C LEU A 109 -15.68 0.96 1.17
N ASP A 110 -15.12 1.99 1.80
CA ASP A 110 -15.84 3.01 2.54
C ASP A 110 -15.72 4.40 1.89
N TYR A 111 -15.15 4.49 0.68
CA TYR A 111 -14.69 5.74 0.07
C TYR A 111 -15.75 6.84 0.00
N ASP A 112 -17.00 6.47 -0.25
CA ASP A 112 -18.12 7.41 -0.48
C ASP A 112 -18.81 7.86 0.83
N ASN A 113 -18.70 7.06 1.89
CA ASN A 113 -19.22 7.36 3.21
C ASN A 113 -18.32 6.80 4.32
N PRO A 114 -17.11 7.34 4.50
CA PRO A 114 -16.15 6.77 5.43
C PRO A 114 -16.62 6.74 6.89
N ALA A 115 -17.36 7.78 7.33
CA ALA A 115 -17.91 7.84 8.69
C ALA A 115 -18.94 6.72 8.98
N GLY A 116 -19.53 6.13 7.93
CA GLY A 116 -20.44 4.98 8.04
C GLY A 116 -19.75 3.63 8.07
N SER A 117 -18.43 3.58 8.02
CA SER A 117 -17.66 2.33 8.02
C SER A 117 -17.95 1.46 9.24
N PRO A 118 -18.11 0.15 9.07
CA PRO A 118 -18.21 -0.79 10.20
C PRO A 118 -16.94 -0.80 11.07
N VAL A 119 -15.79 -0.37 10.52
CA VAL A 119 -14.52 -0.26 11.25
C VAL A 119 -14.55 0.86 12.29
N LEU A 120 -15.42 1.87 12.11
CA LEU A 120 -15.61 3.00 13.03
C LEU A 120 -16.73 2.78 14.05
N ARG A 121 -17.23 1.57 14.18
CA ARG A 121 -18.25 1.26 15.20
C ARG A 121 -17.63 1.17 16.58
N ARG A 122 -18.50 1.27 17.59
CA ARG A 122 -18.14 1.16 19.00
C ARG A 122 -17.43 -0.15 19.35
N GLU A 123 -17.81 -1.24 18.69
CA GLU A 123 -17.24 -2.58 18.91
C GLU A 123 -15.87 -2.77 18.23
N SER A 124 -15.48 -1.79 17.39
CA SER A 124 -14.23 -1.79 16.62
C SER A 124 -13.29 -0.72 17.17
N ILE A 125 -12.80 0.18 16.32
CA ILE A 125 -11.89 1.25 16.76
C ILE A 125 -12.63 2.51 17.26
N GLY A 126 -13.96 2.55 17.21
CA GLY A 126 -14.77 3.71 17.57
C GLY A 126 -14.81 4.78 16.48
N GLY A 127 -15.78 5.69 16.60
CA GLY A 127 -16.05 6.74 15.63
C GLY A 127 -15.33 8.06 15.91
N ASN A 128 -16.05 9.16 15.77
CA ASN A 128 -15.54 10.52 16.01
C ASN A 128 -15.29 10.78 17.50
N GLY A 129 -14.37 11.69 17.80
CA GLY A 129 -14.12 12.14 19.15
C GLY A 129 -15.26 12.99 19.73
N SER A 130 -15.37 13.04 21.03
CA SER A 130 -16.42 13.71 21.80
C SER A 130 -15.91 14.89 22.60
N GLY A 131 -16.79 15.84 22.87
CA GLY A 131 -16.49 17.03 23.66
C GLY A 131 -15.59 18.04 22.96
N PRO A 132 -15.17 19.10 23.69
CA PRO A 132 -14.34 20.17 23.13
C PRO A 132 -12.96 19.69 22.67
N ASP A 133 -12.38 18.70 23.37
CA ASP A 133 -11.06 18.16 23.09
C ASP A 133 -11.08 17.01 22.08
N ARG A 134 -12.26 16.63 21.57
CA ARG A 134 -12.43 15.54 20.60
C ARG A 134 -11.83 14.21 21.08
N CYS A 135 -12.01 13.90 22.39
CA CYS A 135 -11.55 12.67 22.98
C CYS A 135 -12.29 11.44 22.44
N GLN A 136 -11.54 10.39 22.11
CA GLN A 136 -12.09 9.09 21.73
C GLN A 136 -12.60 8.38 23.00
N LEU A 137 -13.92 8.20 23.11
CA LEU A 137 -14.57 7.58 24.26
C LEU A 137 -15.05 6.15 24.00
N GLU A 138 -15.01 5.69 22.75
CA GLU A 138 -15.54 4.40 22.33
C GLU A 138 -14.48 3.61 21.54
N GLY A 139 -14.78 2.33 21.30
CA GLY A 139 -13.85 1.45 20.60
C GLY A 139 -12.80 0.83 21.49
N ILE A 140 -11.92 0.03 20.88
CA ILE A 140 -10.86 -0.72 21.60
C ILE A 140 -9.78 0.17 22.22
N GLN A 141 -9.78 1.44 21.92
CA GLN A 141 -8.92 2.47 22.53
C GLN A 141 -9.74 3.55 23.26
N GLY A 142 -10.99 3.27 23.59
CA GLY A 142 -11.86 4.23 24.30
C GLY A 142 -11.27 4.67 25.63
N ASP A 143 -11.36 5.96 25.92
CA ASP A 143 -10.86 6.60 27.14
C ASP A 143 -9.33 6.51 27.36
N TRP A 144 -8.54 6.22 26.31
CA TRP A 144 -7.10 6.18 26.46
C TRP A 144 -6.50 7.57 26.68
N THR A 145 -5.53 7.60 27.60
CA THR A 145 -4.64 8.76 27.80
C THR A 145 -3.30 8.48 27.16
N MET A 146 -2.92 9.30 26.19
CA MET A 146 -1.64 9.23 25.51
C MET A 146 -0.60 10.04 26.27
N ASP A 147 0.65 9.55 26.32
CA ASP A 147 1.76 10.23 27.01
C ASP A 147 2.64 11.03 26.04
N PHE A 148 2.47 10.88 24.74
CA PHE A 148 3.27 11.55 23.71
C PHE A 148 2.36 12.25 22.67
N PRO A 149 2.68 13.49 22.24
CA PRO A 149 3.88 14.31 22.56
C PRO A 149 3.86 14.92 23.96
N ASP A 150 2.69 15.08 24.53
CA ASP A 150 2.35 15.48 25.89
C ASP A 150 1.13 14.70 26.35
N ARG A 151 0.79 14.76 27.63
CA ARG A 151 -0.33 13.98 28.18
C ARG A 151 -1.66 14.54 27.70
N HIS A 152 -2.42 13.74 26.94
CA HIS A 152 -3.74 14.11 26.40
C HIS A 152 -4.61 12.86 26.19
N CYS A 153 -5.92 13.01 25.99
CA CYS A 153 -6.77 11.90 25.54
C CYS A 153 -6.49 11.60 24.06
N LEU A 154 -6.60 10.34 23.65
CA LEU A 154 -6.60 10.01 22.21
C LEU A 154 -7.70 10.81 21.50
N ARG A 155 -7.38 11.48 20.39
CA ARG A 155 -8.27 12.41 19.69
C ARG A 155 -8.62 11.93 18.30
N ARG A 156 -9.90 12.10 17.93
CA ARG A 156 -10.36 12.05 16.53
C ARG A 156 -11.27 13.22 16.28
N ASP A 157 -11.06 13.89 15.16
CA ASP A 157 -11.85 15.07 14.74
C ASP A 157 -12.09 14.99 13.25
N PHE A 158 -13.19 14.32 12.88
CA PHE A 158 -13.54 14.09 11.49
C PHE A 158 -13.59 15.41 10.73
N ASN A 159 -13.03 15.42 9.51
CA ASN A 159 -12.77 16.63 8.74
C ASN A 159 -14.04 17.37 8.25
N GLN A 160 -15.23 16.76 8.45
CA GLN A 160 -16.54 17.36 8.17
C GLN A 160 -17.51 17.24 9.37
N GLY A 161 -17.03 17.48 10.58
CA GLY A 161 -17.85 17.39 11.80
C GLY A 161 -18.19 15.93 12.11
N ASP A 162 -19.46 15.51 11.92
CA ASP A 162 -19.88 14.13 12.16
C ASP A 162 -19.74 13.23 10.93
N SER A 163 -19.27 13.78 9.82
CA SER A 163 -18.99 13.06 8.58
C SER A 163 -17.53 13.20 8.16
N ILE A 164 -17.13 12.39 7.19
CA ILE A 164 -15.79 12.42 6.58
C ILE A 164 -15.99 12.66 5.08
N GLU A 165 -15.17 13.55 4.50
CA GLU A 165 -15.13 13.74 3.05
C GLU A 165 -14.80 12.44 2.33
N PRO A 166 -15.32 12.23 1.10
CA PRO A 166 -15.01 11.02 0.34
C PRO A 166 -13.51 10.76 0.19
N TRP A 167 -13.14 9.50 0.29
CA TRP A 167 -11.77 9.04 0.05
C TRP A 167 -11.53 8.71 -1.43
N VAL A 168 -10.40 8.09 -1.74
CA VAL A 168 -10.05 7.71 -3.11
C VAL A 168 -10.77 6.40 -3.46
N PRO A 169 -11.57 6.34 -4.54
CA PRO A 169 -12.28 5.13 -4.93
C PRO A 169 -11.36 4.06 -5.48
N ALA A 170 -11.80 2.79 -5.42
CA ALA A 170 -11.03 1.62 -5.83
C ALA A 170 -10.57 1.69 -7.29
N GLU A 171 -11.35 2.27 -8.17
CA GLU A 171 -11.04 2.44 -9.59
C GLU A 171 -9.78 3.27 -9.83
N VAL A 172 -9.63 4.35 -9.05
CA VAL A 172 -8.45 5.22 -9.11
C VAL A 172 -7.21 4.47 -8.61
N ILE A 173 -7.31 3.80 -7.46
CA ILE A 173 -6.20 3.02 -6.90
C ILE A 173 -5.79 1.89 -7.84
N SER A 174 -6.76 1.20 -8.44
CA SER A 174 -6.52 0.17 -9.44
C SER A 174 -5.75 0.69 -10.67
N SER A 175 -6.10 1.89 -11.12
CA SER A 175 -5.39 2.54 -12.22
C SER A 175 -3.91 2.74 -11.86
N TYR A 176 -3.59 3.19 -10.65
CA TYR A 176 -2.21 3.39 -10.19
C TYR A 176 -1.44 2.08 -10.08
N ILE A 177 -2.04 1.04 -9.47
CA ILE A 177 -1.44 -0.30 -9.36
C ILE A 177 -1.07 -0.88 -10.73
N GLN A 178 -1.84 -0.58 -11.78
CA GLN A 178 -1.67 -1.17 -13.10
C GLN A 178 -0.81 -0.33 -14.05
N SER A 179 -0.77 0.98 -13.87
CA SER A 179 -0.13 1.91 -14.82
C SER A 179 1.26 2.37 -14.39
N ASP A 180 1.53 2.46 -13.09
CA ASP A 180 2.79 2.97 -12.59
C ASP A 180 3.87 1.89 -12.65
N SER A 181 4.90 2.11 -13.45
CA SER A 181 6.02 1.17 -13.60
C SER A 181 7.20 1.45 -12.67
N ARG A 182 7.17 2.61 -11.95
CA ARG A 182 8.22 3.07 -11.04
C ARG A 182 7.67 3.23 -9.64
N LEU A 183 8.43 2.80 -8.63
CA LEU A 183 8.03 2.95 -7.22
C LEU A 183 7.86 4.41 -6.83
N SER A 184 8.75 5.29 -7.29
CA SER A 184 8.67 6.73 -7.00
C SER A 184 7.34 7.33 -7.47
N ARG A 185 6.86 6.97 -8.67
CA ARG A 185 5.57 7.48 -9.18
C ARG A 185 4.38 6.86 -8.45
N PHE A 186 4.42 5.55 -8.22
CA PHE A 186 3.41 4.87 -7.41
C PHE A 186 3.34 5.45 -6.00
N GLY A 187 4.51 5.75 -5.40
CA GLY A 187 4.63 6.41 -4.10
C GLY A 187 3.92 7.77 -4.06
N GLU A 188 4.17 8.64 -5.06
CA GLU A 188 3.49 9.92 -5.18
C GLU A 188 1.95 9.74 -5.22
N HIS A 189 1.45 8.82 -6.03
CA HIS A 189 0.02 8.57 -6.15
C HIS A 189 -0.61 8.05 -4.85
N ILE A 190 0.07 7.15 -4.14
CA ILE A 190 -0.44 6.60 -2.89
C ILE A 190 -0.31 7.61 -1.75
N GLU A 191 0.88 8.19 -1.56
CA GLU A 191 1.16 9.05 -0.42
C GLU A 191 0.43 10.40 -0.53
N TYR A 192 0.36 10.99 -1.74
CA TYR A 192 -0.36 12.26 -1.99
C TYR A 192 -1.86 12.06 -2.26
N GLY A 193 -2.31 10.82 -2.34
CA GLY A 193 -3.71 10.44 -2.53
C GLY A 193 -4.29 9.77 -1.30
N ILE A 194 -4.54 8.46 -1.42
CA ILE A 194 -5.28 7.69 -0.41
C ILE A 194 -4.66 7.75 0.99
N HIS A 195 -3.32 7.75 1.12
CA HIS A 195 -2.67 7.84 2.42
C HIS A 195 -3.05 9.13 3.16
N GLY A 196 -2.83 10.28 2.53
CA GLY A 196 -3.07 11.56 3.18
C GLY A 196 -4.55 11.86 3.45
N VAL A 197 -5.45 11.54 2.50
CA VAL A 197 -6.88 11.87 2.68
C VAL A 197 -7.55 11.00 3.74
N VAL A 198 -7.08 9.78 3.97
CA VAL A 198 -7.59 8.91 5.04
C VAL A 198 -7.15 9.41 6.41
N HIS A 199 -5.88 9.78 6.57
CA HIS A 199 -5.36 10.42 7.79
C HIS A 199 -6.11 11.70 8.13
N LEU A 200 -6.27 12.59 7.14
CA LEU A 200 -6.99 13.86 7.30
C LEU A 200 -8.47 13.66 7.59
N GLY A 201 -9.07 12.61 7.02
CA GLY A 201 -10.46 12.27 7.24
C GLY A 201 -10.76 11.97 8.71
N LEU A 202 -9.89 11.21 9.37
CA LEU A 202 -10.02 10.85 10.80
C LEU A 202 -9.66 12.03 11.71
N GLY A 203 -8.73 12.89 11.28
CA GLY A 203 -8.31 14.04 12.07
C GLY A 203 -7.70 13.68 13.43
N GLY A 204 -7.66 14.63 14.35
CA GLY A 204 -7.08 14.42 15.68
C GLY A 204 -5.66 13.89 15.63
N ASP A 205 -5.31 12.90 16.47
CA ASP A 205 -3.98 12.29 16.51
C ASP A 205 -3.62 11.64 15.15
N ALA A 206 -4.60 11.05 14.46
CA ALA A 206 -4.40 10.42 13.16
C ALA A 206 -3.85 11.39 12.09
N ALA A 207 -4.09 12.70 12.21
CA ALA A 207 -3.62 13.73 11.28
C ALA A 207 -2.34 14.45 11.76
N THR A 208 -1.50 13.78 12.54
CA THR A 208 -0.28 14.36 13.13
C THR A 208 0.96 13.48 12.88
N ARG A 209 2.14 14.02 13.20
CA ARG A 209 3.41 13.26 13.14
C ARG A 209 3.47 12.11 14.17
N TYR A 210 2.60 12.12 15.17
CA TYR A 210 2.45 11.06 16.19
C TYR A 210 1.20 10.20 15.96
N ALA A 211 0.75 10.11 14.73
CA ALA A 211 -0.41 9.29 14.31
C ALA A 211 -0.41 7.83 14.84
N PRO A 212 0.74 7.16 15.12
CA PRO A 212 0.73 5.83 15.75
C PRO A 212 0.12 5.74 17.14
N ASN A 213 -0.23 6.86 17.79
CA ASN A 213 -1.07 6.86 18.98
C ASN A 213 -2.42 6.18 18.73
N ASP A 214 -2.96 6.35 17.56
CA ASP A 214 -4.21 5.73 17.11
C ASP A 214 -3.92 4.43 16.35
N PHE A 215 -4.49 3.32 16.79
CA PHE A 215 -4.33 2.01 16.13
C PHE A 215 -4.79 2.02 14.67
N PHE A 216 -5.68 2.95 14.31
CA PHE A 216 -6.01 3.25 12.92
C PHE A 216 -4.75 3.32 12.03
N PHE A 217 -3.69 4.01 12.50
CA PHE A 217 -2.43 4.14 11.77
C PHE A 217 -1.91 2.80 11.26
N PHE A 218 -1.83 1.81 12.13
CA PHE A 218 -1.28 0.49 11.78
C PHE A 218 -2.18 -0.26 10.78
N MET A 219 -3.49 -0.17 10.93
CA MET A 219 -4.44 -0.79 10.01
C MET A 219 -4.42 -0.11 8.63
N HIS A 220 -4.27 1.21 8.62
CA HIS A 220 -4.15 1.99 7.40
C HIS A 220 -2.84 1.65 6.67
N HIS A 221 -1.71 1.65 7.38
CA HIS A 221 -0.43 1.28 6.79
C HIS A 221 -0.33 -0.21 6.41
N ALA A 222 -1.05 -1.10 7.07
CA ALA A 222 -1.22 -2.47 6.59
C ALA A 222 -1.95 -2.51 5.23
N ASN A 223 -2.95 -1.65 5.01
CA ASN A 223 -3.57 -1.52 3.69
C ASN A 223 -2.64 -0.88 2.66
N ILE A 224 -1.90 0.18 3.02
CA ILE A 224 -0.90 0.79 2.13
C ILE A 224 0.17 -0.24 1.71
N ASP A 225 0.63 -1.07 2.64
CA ASP A 225 1.54 -2.18 2.36
C ASP A 225 0.91 -3.24 1.44
N ARG A 226 -0.37 -3.57 1.65
CA ARG A 226 -1.12 -4.47 0.78
C ARG A 226 -1.23 -3.90 -0.65
N LEU A 227 -1.52 -2.61 -0.82
CA LEU A 227 -1.56 -1.95 -2.12
C LEU A 227 -0.18 -1.97 -2.79
N TRP A 228 0.89 -1.77 -2.02
CA TRP A 228 2.25 -1.91 -2.53
C TRP A 228 2.55 -3.35 -2.99
N TRP A 229 2.13 -4.36 -2.23
CA TRP A 229 2.28 -5.76 -2.63
C TRP A 229 1.52 -6.10 -3.91
N LEU A 230 0.31 -5.59 -4.09
CA LEU A 230 -0.46 -5.72 -5.32
C LEU A 230 0.27 -5.05 -6.50
N TRP A 231 0.82 -3.87 -6.30
CA TRP A 231 1.62 -3.18 -7.31
C TRP A 231 2.89 -3.96 -7.67
N GLN A 232 3.62 -4.48 -6.71
CA GLN A 232 4.81 -5.31 -6.93
C GLN A 232 4.49 -6.55 -7.80
N ASN A 233 3.29 -7.08 -7.69
CA ASN A 233 2.81 -8.23 -8.47
C ASN A 233 2.10 -7.84 -9.79
N SER A 234 1.97 -6.57 -10.10
CA SER A 234 1.28 -6.05 -11.28
C SER A 234 2.21 -5.26 -12.22
N ALA A 235 2.24 -3.94 -12.09
CA ALA A 235 3.02 -3.05 -12.95
C ALA A 235 4.47 -2.90 -12.53
N GLY A 236 4.73 -3.06 -11.22
CA GLY A 236 6.05 -2.95 -10.63
C GLY A 236 6.90 -4.20 -10.75
N SER A 237 7.93 -4.26 -9.94
CA SER A 237 8.67 -5.49 -9.67
C SER A 237 8.93 -5.62 -8.18
N MET A 238 9.20 -6.85 -7.73
CA MET A 238 9.42 -7.16 -6.31
C MET A 238 10.57 -6.37 -5.68
N LEU A 239 11.57 -6.00 -6.48
CA LEU A 239 12.76 -5.28 -6.04
C LEU A 239 12.85 -3.87 -6.67
N ALA A 240 11.77 -3.34 -7.23
CA ALA A 240 11.75 -1.97 -7.74
C ALA A 240 11.91 -0.98 -6.57
N TYR A 241 12.99 -0.22 -6.59
CA TYR A 241 13.30 0.81 -5.60
C TYR A 241 14.06 1.92 -6.31
N ASP A 242 13.39 3.02 -6.61
CA ASP A 242 13.89 4.14 -7.38
C ASP A 242 13.42 5.47 -6.76
N GLY A 243 14.13 6.54 -7.04
CA GLY A 243 13.85 7.88 -6.53
C GLY A 243 15.01 8.44 -5.72
N ASN A 244 14.73 9.30 -4.75
CA ASN A 244 15.75 9.92 -3.92
C ASN A 244 16.00 9.11 -2.66
N GLY A 245 17.24 8.65 -2.50
CA GLY A 245 17.73 8.00 -1.30
C GLY A 245 18.55 8.97 -0.42
N PRO A 246 19.00 8.51 0.75
CA PRO A 246 19.72 9.35 1.71
C PRO A 246 21.08 9.87 1.19
N ASN A 247 21.67 9.18 0.21
CA ASN A 247 22.98 9.51 -0.35
C ASN A 247 22.96 9.81 -1.86
N GLY A 248 21.80 10.11 -2.43
CA GLY A 248 21.61 10.36 -3.85
C GLY A 248 20.47 9.52 -4.42
N GLU A 249 20.70 8.78 -5.52
CA GLU A 249 19.70 7.85 -6.05
C GLU A 249 19.45 6.70 -5.06
N ALA A 250 18.17 6.35 -4.86
CA ALA A 250 17.77 5.31 -3.93
C ALA A 250 18.24 3.93 -4.38
N THR A 251 18.76 3.15 -3.44
CA THR A 251 19.28 1.81 -3.66
C THR A 251 18.71 0.82 -2.64
N LEU A 252 18.65 -0.45 -2.99
CA LEU A 252 18.21 -1.51 -2.06
C LEU A 252 19.16 -1.67 -0.85
N GLU A 253 20.37 -1.17 -0.96
CA GLU A 253 21.38 -1.20 0.11
C GLU A 253 21.31 0.01 1.05
N ASP A 254 20.42 0.96 0.78
CA ASP A 254 20.17 2.08 1.70
C ASP A 254 19.78 1.52 3.08
N PRO A 255 20.29 2.12 4.16
CA PRO A 255 19.94 1.68 5.49
C PRO A 255 18.45 1.91 5.77
N MET A 256 17.80 0.94 6.45
CA MET A 256 16.45 1.13 6.93
C MET A 256 16.42 2.25 7.98
N PRO A 257 15.59 3.29 7.83
CA PRO A 257 15.43 4.32 8.84
C PRO A 257 14.99 3.72 10.18
N GLN A 258 15.65 4.10 11.28
CA GLN A 258 15.33 3.58 12.60
C GLN A 258 15.73 4.53 13.74
N THR A 259 15.10 4.38 14.89
CA THR A 259 15.45 5.08 16.14
C THR A 259 15.85 4.08 17.22
N GLY A 260 16.30 4.57 18.36
CA GLY A 260 16.54 3.71 19.53
C GLY A 260 15.27 3.34 20.32
N ASP A 261 14.10 3.93 19.99
CA ASP A 261 12.85 3.69 20.72
C ASP A 261 12.10 2.43 20.24
N VAL A 262 12.23 2.09 18.94
CA VAL A 262 11.67 0.88 18.32
C VAL A 262 12.78 0.22 17.49
N ASP A 263 13.08 -1.04 17.78
CA ASP A 263 14.04 -1.83 17.01
C ASP A 263 13.36 -2.41 15.77
N LEU A 264 13.68 -1.89 14.60
CA LEU A 264 13.19 -2.38 13.32
C LEU A 264 14.10 -3.49 12.73
N GLY A 265 14.97 -4.09 13.54
CA GLY A 265 15.84 -5.19 13.14
C GLY A 265 17.04 -4.78 12.29
N GLY A 266 17.25 -3.48 12.06
CA GLY A 266 18.37 -2.97 11.26
C GLY A 266 18.40 -3.46 9.82
N GLY A 267 19.57 -3.36 9.19
CA GLY A 267 19.80 -3.83 7.81
C GLY A 267 19.43 -2.80 6.75
N SER A 268 19.38 -3.27 5.51
CA SER A 268 19.04 -2.44 4.35
C SER A 268 17.56 -2.58 3.97
N VAL A 269 17.10 -1.64 3.15
CA VAL A 269 15.78 -1.65 2.52
C VAL A 269 15.47 -2.99 1.85
N ARG A 270 16.47 -3.65 1.25
CA ARG A 270 16.34 -4.97 0.63
C ARG A 270 15.63 -5.98 1.52
N SER A 271 15.89 -5.95 2.84
CA SER A 271 15.32 -6.90 3.79
C SER A 271 13.80 -6.79 3.94
N ALA A 272 13.20 -5.64 3.59
CA ALA A 272 11.77 -5.39 3.68
C ALA A 272 11.03 -5.46 2.33
N MET A 273 11.73 -5.79 1.21
CA MET A 273 11.11 -5.70 -0.12
C MET A 273 10.10 -6.81 -0.42
N VAL A 274 10.33 -8.03 0.08
CA VAL A 274 9.57 -9.20 -0.35
C VAL A 274 8.88 -9.87 0.83
N ILE A 275 7.55 -9.89 0.80
CA ILE A 275 6.74 -10.66 1.75
C ILE A 275 7.08 -12.16 1.62
N GLY A 276 7.14 -12.88 2.73
CA GLY A 276 7.52 -14.29 2.78
C GLY A 276 9.03 -14.55 2.95
N TYR A 277 9.85 -13.48 3.05
CA TYR A 277 11.30 -13.57 3.20
C TYR A 277 11.80 -12.59 4.26
N ASN A 278 13.03 -12.82 4.76
CA ASN A 278 13.76 -11.87 5.63
C ASN A 278 12.97 -11.44 6.89
N GLY A 279 12.15 -12.33 7.44
CA GLY A 279 11.31 -12.01 8.58
C GLY A 279 9.97 -11.34 8.26
N MET A 280 9.70 -10.96 7.00
CA MET A 280 8.38 -10.49 6.54
C MET A 280 7.39 -11.67 6.44
N CYS A 281 7.19 -12.43 7.55
CA CYS A 281 6.50 -13.71 7.57
C CYS A 281 4.98 -13.56 7.71
N TYR A 282 4.39 -12.80 6.80
CA TYR A 282 2.94 -12.60 6.73
C TYR A 282 2.47 -12.55 5.28
N THR A 283 1.16 -12.56 5.10
CA THR A 283 0.44 -12.29 3.84
C THR A 283 -0.86 -11.57 4.16
N TYR A 284 -1.65 -11.25 3.15
CA TYR A 284 -2.99 -10.72 3.28
C TYR A 284 -4.01 -11.71 2.75
N ASP A 285 -5.24 -11.69 3.25
CA ASP A 285 -6.32 -12.37 2.56
C ASP A 285 -6.50 -11.74 1.15
N SER A 286 -6.68 -12.59 0.15
CA SER A 286 -6.98 -12.16 -1.23
C SER A 286 -5.86 -11.36 -1.93
N VAL A 287 -4.61 -11.77 -1.75
CA VAL A 287 -3.45 -11.27 -2.52
C VAL A 287 -2.67 -12.44 -3.10
N PRO A 288 -1.80 -12.19 -4.12
CA PRO A 288 -0.90 -13.23 -4.63
C PRO A 288 0.02 -13.78 -3.55
N ASP A 289 0.24 -15.08 -3.58
CA ASP A 289 1.22 -15.72 -2.73
C ASP A 289 2.64 -15.17 -2.97
N PRO A 290 3.48 -15.15 -1.93
CA PRO A 290 4.89 -14.83 -2.09
C PRO A 290 5.59 -15.79 -3.08
N PRO A 291 6.60 -15.29 -3.83
CA PRO A 291 7.32 -16.11 -4.80
C PRO A 291 7.98 -17.32 -4.13
N SER A 292 8.14 -18.41 -4.89
CA SER A 292 8.77 -19.64 -4.39
C SER A 292 10.27 -19.46 -4.07
N GLN A 293 10.92 -18.51 -4.75
CA GLN A 293 12.33 -18.12 -4.56
C GLN A 293 12.43 -16.59 -4.43
N TYR A 294 13.44 -16.12 -3.69
CA TYR A 294 13.69 -14.67 -3.60
C TYR A 294 14.09 -14.12 -4.98
N PRO A 295 13.49 -13.01 -5.43
CA PRO A 295 13.85 -12.42 -6.71
C PRO A 295 15.32 -11.99 -6.74
N GLY A 296 16.07 -12.47 -7.73
CA GLY A 296 17.51 -12.19 -7.88
C GLY A 296 18.46 -13.26 -7.33
N ASP A 297 17.97 -14.26 -6.57
CA ASP A 297 18.82 -15.37 -6.09
C ASP A 297 19.03 -16.49 -7.14
N GLY A 298 18.46 -16.32 -8.34
CA GLY A 298 18.66 -17.26 -9.45
C GLY A 298 20.08 -17.15 -10.00
N ASN A 299 20.83 -18.26 -9.98
CA ASN A 299 22.12 -18.39 -10.64
C ASN A 299 22.06 -17.82 -12.07
N ASN A 300 22.99 -16.95 -12.42
CA ASN A 300 23.36 -16.57 -13.79
C ASN A 300 23.86 -17.83 -14.55
N SER A 301 22.98 -18.74 -14.91
CA SER A 301 23.29 -19.95 -15.68
C SER A 301 22.61 -19.96 -17.05
N ASP A 302 22.17 -18.81 -17.56
CA ASP A 302 21.64 -18.70 -18.93
C ASP A 302 22.59 -17.89 -19.84
N ASN A 303 23.88 -18.21 -19.81
CA ASN A 303 24.74 -18.07 -20.96
C ASN A 303 24.64 -19.38 -21.79
N ASN A 304 23.58 -19.50 -22.58
CA ASN A 304 23.58 -20.52 -23.62
C ASN A 304 23.16 -19.92 -24.96
N ASN A 305 24.19 -19.62 -25.71
CA ASN A 305 24.18 -19.48 -27.16
C ASN A 305 23.81 -20.84 -27.73
N GLY A 306 22.57 -21.06 -28.14
CA GLY A 306 22.11 -22.35 -28.65
C GLY A 306 20.91 -22.20 -29.57
N ASN A 307 21.21 -22.14 -30.87
CA ASN A 307 20.29 -22.35 -31.97
C ASN A 307 19.63 -23.74 -31.80
N GLY A 308 18.35 -23.80 -31.53
CA GLY A 308 17.63 -25.05 -31.32
C GLY A 308 16.12 -24.88 -31.45
N ASN A 309 15.61 -25.25 -32.61
CA ASN A 309 14.21 -25.39 -32.95
C ASN A 309 13.59 -26.50 -32.08
N SER A 310 12.64 -26.20 -31.21
CA SER A 310 11.76 -27.22 -30.64
C SER A 310 10.40 -26.63 -30.28
N ASN A 311 9.37 -27.16 -30.94
CA ASN A 311 7.96 -27.02 -30.59
C ASN A 311 7.71 -27.60 -29.19
N GLY A 312 7.28 -26.79 -28.26
CA GLY A 312 6.79 -27.21 -26.96
C GLY A 312 5.79 -26.19 -26.45
N ASN A 313 4.53 -26.61 -26.37
CA ASN A 313 3.44 -25.90 -25.72
C ASN A 313 3.77 -25.81 -24.20
N ASP A 314 4.24 -24.67 -23.76
CA ASP A 314 4.23 -24.28 -22.36
C ASP A 314 3.55 -22.91 -22.24
N SER A 315 2.31 -22.95 -21.83
CA SER A 315 1.50 -21.77 -21.53
C SER A 315 1.79 -21.29 -20.11
N ASP A 316 2.81 -20.45 -19.96
CA ASP A 316 3.01 -19.62 -18.77
C ASP A 316 2.19 -18.33 -18.94
N PRO A 317 1.12 -18.12 -18.14
CA PRO A 317 0.26 -16.96 -18.24
C PRO A 317 1.00 -15.63 -17.98
N ASN A 318 2.11 -15.64 -17.23
CA ASN A 318 2.88 -14.44 -16.92
C ASN A 318 3.74 -13.94 -18.10
N ARG A 319 4.14 -14.82 -19.00
CA ARG A 319 4.94 -14.45 -20.18
C ARG A 319 4.12 -13.71 -21.24
N GLU A 320 2.84 -14.00 -21.33
CA GLU A 320 1.93 -13.35 -22.28
C GLU A 320 1.52 -11.94 -21.82
N ILE A 321 1.43 -11.71 -20.50
CA ILE A 321 1.15 -10.39 -19.93
C ILE A 321 2.30 -9.42 -20.18
N ASN A 322 3.54 -9.85 -20.05
CA ASN A 322 4.72 -8.99 -20.24
C ASN A 322 5.00 -8.65 -21.73
N SER A 323 4.70 -9.54 -22.65
CA SER A 323 4.91 -9.29 -24.09
C SER A 323 3.86 -8.33 -24.68
N ARG A 324 2.64 -8.32 -24.16
CA ARG A 324 1.58 -7.36 -24.58
C ARG A 324 1.82 -5.94 -24.04
N LYS A 325 2.53 -5.78 -22.92
CA LYS A 325 2.89 -4.47 -22.35
C LYS A 325 3.86 -3.66 -23.23
N MET A 326 4.75 -4.30 -23.98
CA MET A 326 5.81 -3.63 -24.75
C MET A 326 5.37 -3.02 -26.11
N GLN A 327 4.21 -3.41 -26.65
CA GLN A 327 3.78 -2.96 -27.98
C GLN A 327 2.91 -1.68 -27.99
N ILE A 328 2.54 -1.14 -26.82
CA ILE A 328 1.53 -0.07 -26.74
C ILE A 328 2.15 1.34 -26.58
N PHE A 329 3.45 1.45 -26.32
CA PHE A 329 4.12 2.72 -26.00
C PHE A 329 4.80 3.45 -27.18
N SER A 330 4.66 3.00 -28.41
CA SER A 330 5.23 3.70 -29.58
C SER A 330 4.16 4.22 -30.54
N GLY A 331 3.80 5.48 -30.46
CA GLY A 331 2.90 6.14 -31.43
C GLY A 331 2.55 7.59 -31.12
N SER A 332 3.13 8.43 -31.90
CA SER A 332 2.99 9.87 -32.19
C SER A 332 1.66 10.58 -31.89
N SER A 333 1.82 11.86 -31.52
CA SER A 333 0.82 12.86 -31.11
C SER A 333 -0.12 13.34 -32.24
N ASN A 334 -1.32 13.69 -31.82
CA ASN A 334 -2.33 14.68 -32.19
C ASN A 334 -3.70 14.10 -32.62
N SER A 335 -4.72 14.62 -32.01
CA SER A 335 -6.15 14.25 -32.03
C SER A 335 -6.56 13.00 -31.24
N ALA A 336 -5.65 12.39 -30.52
CA ALA A 336 -5.78 11.10 -29.85
C ALA A 336 -5.97 11.19 -28.32
N GLY A 337 -6.17 12.37 -27.73
CA GLY A 337 -6.34 12.53 -26.29
C GLY A 337 -7.46 11.62 -25.75
N ASN A 338 -8.65 11.75 -26.28
CA ASN A 338 -9.81 10.96 -25.85
C ASN A 338 -9.65 9.46 -26.18
N ALA A 339 -9.00 9.11 -27.31
CA ALA A 339 -8.80 7.71 -27.68
C ALA A 339 -7.73 7.02 -26.80
N LYS A 340 -6.65 7.72 -26.44
CA LYS A 340 -5.62 7.21 -25.53
C LYS A 340 -6.15 7.04 -24.11
N GLU A 341 -6.94 7.99 -23.65
CA GLU A 341 -7.58 7.96 -22.35
C GLU A 341 -8.64 6.84 -22.28
N MET A 342 -9.45 6.68 -23.29
CA MET A 342 -10.38 5.55 -23.41
C MET A 342 -9.65 4.19 -23.50
N ILE A 343 -8.44 4.15 -24.06
CA ILE A 343 -7.60 2.95 -24.05
C ILE A 343 -7.08 2.67 -22.64
N ARG A 344 -6.64 3.69 -21.87
CA ARG A 344 -6.23 3.54 -20.46
C ARG A 344 -7.39 3.05 -19.60
N ILE A 345 -8.57 3.63 -19.75
CA ILE A 345 -9.78 3.19 -19.05
C ILE A 345 -10.12 1.75 -19.45
N ARG A 346 -10.10 1.42 -20.73
CA ARG A 346 -10.32 0.04 -21.20
C ARG A 346 -9.28 -0.93 -20.67
N GLN A 347 -8.03 -0.51 -20.49
CA GLN A 347 -6.97 -1.34 -19.90
C GLN A 347 -7.17 -1.52 -18.39
N ALA A 348 -7.55 -0.47 -17.69
CA ALA A 348 -7.92 -0.56 -16.27
C ALA A 348 -9.08 -1.54 -16.08
N PHE A 349 -10.08 -1.53 -16.97
CA PHE A 349 -11.22 -2.45 -16.91
C PHE A 349 -10.94 -3.84 -17.49
N ALA A 350 -10.08 -3.97 -18.50
CA ALA A 350 -9.70 -5.29 -19.05
C ALA A 350 -8.93 -6.15 -18.02
N GLN A 351 -8.41 -5.55 -16.98
CA GLN A 351 -7.73 -6.24 -15.85
C GLN A 351 -8.64 -6.36 -14.61
N GLN A 352 -9.93 -6.11 -14.70
CA GLN A 352 -10.86 -6.31 -13.59
C GLN A 352 -10.91 -7.76 -13.09
N ASP A 353 -10.58 -8.74 -13.92
CA ASP A 353 -10.42 -10.12 -13.46
C ASP A 353 -9.31 -10.22 -12.39
N VAL A 354 -8.22 -9.46 -12.57
CA VAL A 354 -7.14 -9.35 -11.57
C VAL A 354 -7.63 -8.59 -10.33
N LEU A 355 -8.40 -7.51 -10.50
CA LEU A 355 -8.99 -6.77 -9.38
C LEU A 355 -10.02 -7.60 -8.61
N ARG A 356 -10.80 -8.40 -9.30
CA ARG A 356 -11.78 -9.32 -8.72
C ARG A 356 -11.14 -10.34 -7.79
N ASP A 357 -9.96 -10.84 -8.14
CA ASP A 357 -9.20 -11.77 -7.30
C ASP A 357 -8.55 -11.07 -6.09
N TYR A 358 -8.22 -9.78 -6.22
CA TYR A 358 -7.56 -9.00 -5.17
C TYR A 358 -8.52 -8.17 -4.30
N PHE A 359 -9.76 -7.94 -4.77
CA PHE A 359 -10.82 -7.27 -4.04
C PHE A 359 -12.07 -8.18 -4.01
N PRO A 360 -12.05 -9.28 -3.24
CA PRO A 360 -13.08 -10.34 -3.33
C PRO A 360 -14.49 -9.88 -2.96
N ARG A 361 -14.65 -8.80 -2.21
CA ARG A 361 -15.97 -8.22 -1.96
C ARG A 361 -16.57 -7.54 -3.20
N SER A 362 -15.75 -6.99 -4.07
CA SER A 362 -16.21 -6.46 -5.35
C SER A 362 -16.75 -7.56 -6.27
N ALA A 363 -16.17 -8.77 -6.20
CA ALA A 363 -16.69 -9.93 -6.91
C ALA A 363 -18.09 -10.37 -6.41
N LEU A 364 -18.38 -10.18 -5.12
CA LEU A 364 -19.69 -10.46 -4.53
C LEU A 364 -20.77 -9.42 -4.91
N LEU A 365 -20.37 -8.24 -5.38
CA LEU A 365 -21.26 -7.14 -5.77
C LEU A 365 -21.59 -7.11 -7.27
N GLY A 366 -21.25 -8.16 -8.02
CA GLY A 366 -21.63 -8.26 -9.44
C GLY A 366 -20.80 -7.39 -10.37
N VAL A 367 -19.49 -7.28 -10.14
CA VAL A 367 -18.57 -6.63 -11.09
C VAL A 367 -18.70 -7.33 -12.44
N PRO A 368 -19.05 -6.61 -13.52
CA PRO A 368 -19.22 -7.22 -14.84
C PRO A 368 -17.93 -7.87 -15.31
N THR A 369 -18.07 -8.99 -16.02
CA THR A 369 -16.92 -9.69 -16.61
C THR A 369 -16.29 -8.82 -17.72
N ARG A 370 -15.03 -9.16 -18.09
CA ARG A 370 -14.33 -8.50 -19.21
C ARG A 370 -15.18 -8.44 -20.48
N GLU A 371 -15.93 -9.50 -20.77
CA GLU A 371 -16.78 -9.60 -21.96
C GLU A 371 -17.99 -8.66 -21.86
N GLU A 372 -18.63 -8.58 -20.70
CA GLU A 372 -19.75 -7.67 -20.44
C GLU A 372 -19.32 -6.20 -20.54
N ILE A 373 -18.14 -5.85 -20.05
CA ILE A 373 -17.57 -4.49 -20.16
C ILE A 373 -17.23 -4.18 -21.62
N MET A 374 -16.61 -5.11 -22.35
CA MET A 374 -16.26 -4.91 -23.75
C MET A 374 -17.51 -4.75 -24.63
N VAL A 375 -18.59 -5.46 -24.34
CA VAL A 375 -19.88 -5.31 -25.02
C VAL A 375 -20.48 -3.92 -24.75
N GLN A 376 -20.42 -3.41 -23.53
CA GLN A 376 -20.90 -2.07 -23.19
C GLN A 376 -20.13 -0.96 -23.93
N PHE A 377 -18.81 -1.11 -24.13
CA PHE A 377 -17.98 -0.13 -24.83
C PHE A 377 -18.06 -0.23 -26.36
N THR A 378 -18.36 -1.40 -26.93
CA THR A 378 -18.47 -1.58 -28.39
C THR A 378 -19.84 -1.24 -28.94
N ASN A 379 -20.89 -1.30 -28.14
CA ASN A 379 -22.28 -1.08 -28.53
C ASN A 379 -22.86 0.26 -28.05
N SER A 380 -22.06 1.32 -27.98
CA SER A 380 -22.47 2.62 -27.43
C SER A 380 -23.56 3.37 -28.22
N THR A 381 -24.17 2.78 -29.23
CA THR A 381 -25.34 3.35 -29.93
C THR A 381 -26.67 2.67 -29.58
N THR A 382 -26.67 1.47 -28.98
CA THR A 382 -27.91 0.81 -28.51
C THR A 382 -27.53 -0.23 -27.45
N GLY A 383 -27.25 0.21 -26.23
CA GLY A 383 -27.09 -0.74 -25.10
C GLY A 383 -28.42 -1.42 -24.77
N PRO A 384 -28.42 -2.70 -24.30
CA PRO A 384 -29.63 -3.29 -23.74
C PRO A 384 -30.11 -2.43 -22.57
N PRO A 385 -31.45 -2.34 -22.36
CA PRO A 385 -31.99 -1.56 -21.25
C PRO A 385 -31.44 -2.17 -19.94
N CYS A 386 -30.81 -1.33 -19.11
CA CYS A 386 -30.50 -1.68 -17.74
C CYS A 386 -31.73 -2.29 -17.08
N GLU A 387 -31.58 -3.39 -16.38
CA GLU A 387 -32.64 -3.91 -15.51
C GLU A 387 -33.13 -2.76 -14.61
N CYS A 388 -34.39 -2.46 -14.78
CA CYS A 388 -35.03 -1.25 -14.29
C CYS A 388 -34.96 -1.17 -12.76
N GLY A 389 -34.30 -0.15 -12.21
CA GLY A 389 -34.68 0.39 -10.92
C GLY A 389 -33.58 0.92 -10.00
N ALA A 390 -32.36 0.46 -10.05
CA ALA A 390 -31.31 1.05 -9.22
C ALA A 390 -30.71 2.30 -9.93
N PRO A 391 -30.62 3.45 -9.25
CA PRO A 391 -29.93 4.60 -9.83
C PRO A 391 -28.46 4.23 -10.09
N ARG A 392 -27.95 4.67 -11.25
CA ARG A 392 -26.53 4.51 -11.59
C ARG A 392 -25.67 5.14 -10.49
N ARG A 393 -24.75 4.36 -9.91
CA ARG A 393 -23.82 4.86 -8.91
C ARG A 393 -22.68 5.60 -9.63
N ILE A 394 -22.58 6.88 -9.37
CA ILE A 394 -21.49 7.76 -9.84
C ILE A 394 -20.45 7.89 -8.74
N LEU A 395 -19.18 8.07 -9.15
CA LEU A 395 -18.07 8.22 -8.23
C LEU A 395 -17.99 9.66 -7.69
N SER A 396 -17.81 9.79 -6.38
CA SER A 396 -17.50 11.07 -5.73
C SER A 396 -16.03 11.43 -5.92
N TYR A 397 -15.71 12.72 -5.99
CA TYR A 397 -14.32 13.17 -5.96
C TYR A 397 -13.73 12.97 -4.56
N PRO A 398 -12.44 12.57 -4.47
CA PRO A 398 -11.78 12.46 -3.18
C PRO A 398 -11.61 13.83 -2.51
N ALA A 399 -11.47 13.83 -1.19
CA ALA A 399 -11.10 15.01 -0.43
C ALA A 399 -9.78 15.61 -0.95
N ARG A 400 -9.64 16.94 -0.87
CA ARG A 400 -8.37 17.62 -1.12
C ARG A 400 -7.46 17.53 0.09
N MET A 401 -6.19 17.31 -0.16
CA MET A 401 -5.19 17.39 0.89
C MET A 401 -5.06 18.82 1.41
N SER A 402 -5.11 19.02 2.73
CA SER A 402 -5.03 20.35 3.33
C SER A 402 -3.62 20.95 3.19
N ARG A 403 -3.53 22.28 3.10
CA ARG A 403 -2.24 22.96 3.03
C ARG A 403 -1.36 22.66 4.23
N MET A 404 -1.93 22.60 5.42
CA MET A 404 -1.21 22.26 6.64
C MET A 404 -0.55 20.89 6.57
N TRP A 405 -1.25 19.88 6.01
CA TRP A 405 -0.72 18.53 5.82
C TRP A 405 0.43 18.51 4.82
N ILE A 406 0.26 19.19 3.67
CA ILE A 406 1.30 19.32 2.63
C ILE A 406 2.58 19.93 3.23
N ASP A 407 2.44 21.03 3.97
CA ASP A 407 3.56 21.73 4.59
C ASP A 407 4.21 20.88 5.69
N MET A 408 3.42 20.16 6.51
CA MET A 408 3.92 19.26 7.55
C MET A 408 4.78 18.13 6.98
N HIS A 409 4.42 17.60 5.82
CA HIS A 409 5.15 16.50 5.15
C HIS A 409 6.25 17.00 4.22
N GLY A 410 6.37 18.28 3.98
CA GLY A 410 7.30 18.83 3.00
C GLY A 410 7.00 18.43 1.55
N PHE A 411 5.74 18.09 1.27
CA PHE A 411 5.34 17.63 -0.06
C PHE A 411 5.40 18.75 -1.09
N ASN A 412 5.69 18.38 -2.34
CA ASN A 412 5.63 19.31 -3.46
C ASN A 412 4.15 19.58 -3.80
N ASN A 413 3.70 20.80 -3.50
CA ASN A 413 2.31 21.21 -3.70
C ASN A 413 1.84 21.06 -5.16
N THR A 414 2.71 21.26 -6.13
CA THR A 414 2.38 21.08 -7.55
C THR A 414 2.10 19.60 -7.88
N LEU A 415 2.90 18.68 -7.34
CA LEU A 415 2.71 17.24 -7.54
C LEU A 415 1.45 16.74 -6.81
N VAL A 416 1.19 17.23 -5.58
CA VAL A 416 -0.05 16.90 -4.84
C VAL A 416 -1.28 17.33 -5.65
N GLU A 417 -1.29 18.55 -6.17
CA GLU A 417 -2.40 19.03 -7.01
C GLU A 417 -2.52 18.23 -8.31
N GLN A 418 -1.39 17.85 -8.93
CA GLN A 418 -1.39 17.03 -10.12
C GLN A 418 -2.02 15.64 -9.85
N VAL A 419 -1.65 14.96 -8.77
CA VAL A 419 -2.23 13.66 -8.37
C VAL A 419 -3.73 13.79 -8.14
N TYR A 420 -4.17 14.86 -7.46
CA TYR A 420 -5.59 15.12 -7.26
C TYR A 420 -6.34 15.31 -8.60
N GLN A 421 -5.79 16.10 -9.52
CA GLN A 421 -6.41 16.35 -10.83
C GLN A 421 -6.45 15.09 -11.70
N GLU A 422 -5.44 14.23 -11.65
CA GLU A 422 -5.44 12.95 -12.35
C GLU A 422 -6.55 12.03 -11.83
N ALA A 423 -6.75 11.97 -10.52
CA ALA A 423 -7.85 11.22 -9.90
C ALA A 423 -9.22 11.77 -10.34
N CYS A 424 -9.43 13.09 -10.25
CA CYS A 424 -10.68 13.74 -10.68
C CYS A 424 -10.94 13.51 -12.18
N HIS A 425 -9.92 13.62 -13.02
CA HIS A 425 -10.07 13.37 -14.45
C HIS A 425 -10.51 11.94 -14.76
N LEU A 426 -9.92 10.93 -14.10
CA LEU A 426 -10.35 9.54 -14.25
C LEU A 426 -11.80 9.35 -13.78
N ILE A 427 -12.18 9.94 -12.66
CA ILE A 427 -13.55 9.92 -12.15
C ILE A 427 -14.52 10.56 -13.15
N ASP A 428 -14.18 11.71 -13.74
CA ASP A 428 -14.99 12.36 -14.79
C ASP A 428 -15.20 11.44 -15.98
N LEU A 429 -14.16 10.80 -16.47
CA LEU A 429 -14.25 9.87 -17.59
C LEU A 429 -15.18 8.69 -17.27
N LEU A 430 -15.09 8.13 -16.08
CA LEU A 430 -15.95 7.05 -15.61
C LEU A 430 -17.40 7.52 -15.47
N ASN A 431 -17.60 8.67 -14.83
CA ASN A 431 -18.93 9.27 -14.61
C ASN A 431 -19.62 9.69 -15.93
N ASN A 432 -18.86 10.10 -16.93
CA ASN A 432 -19.38 10.45 -18.26
C ASN A 432 -19.57 9.25 -19.20
N SER A 433 -19.14 8.06 -18.79
CA SER A 433 -19.35 6.81 -19.53
C SER A 433 -20.64 6.11 -19.07
N SER A 434 -20.90 4.90 -19.57
CA SER A 434 -21.98 4.04 -19.05
C SER A 434 -21.57 3.25 -17.81
N TYR A 435 -20.38 3.47 -17.29
CA TYR A 435 -19.86 2.78 -16.11
C TYR A 435 -20.70 3.10 -14.86
N SER A 436 -20.96 2.10 -14.03
CA SER A 436 -21.52 2.25 -12.68
C SER A 436 -20.59 1.54 -11.70
N SER A 437 -20.12 2.27 -10.69
CA SER A 437 -19.23 1.68 -9.69
C SER A 437 -19.93 0.51 -8.96
N PRO A 438 -19.27 -0.63 -8.81
CA PRO A 438 -19.80 -1.77 -8.07
C PRO A 438 -19.59 -1.63 -6.54
N TYR A 439 -18.83 -0.62 -6.08
CA TYR A 439 -18.44 -0.41 -4.69
C TYR A 439 -19.38 0.49 -3.92
#